data_10938f06045798bc8daa986597d7c8eb
#
_entry.id   10938f06045798bc8daa986597d7c8eb
#
_cell.length_a   1.000
_cell.length_b   1.000
_cell.length_c   1.000
_cell.angle_alpha   90.00
_cell.angle_beta   90.00
_cell.angle_gamma   90.00
#
_symmetry.space_group_name_H-M   'P 1'
#
loop_
_entity.id
_entity.type
_entity.pdbx_description
1 polymer ?
#
loop_
_entity_poly.entity_id
_entity_poly.type
_entity_poly.pdbx_seq_one_letter_code
_entity_poly.pdbx_strand_id
1 'polypeptide(L)'
;ASSAASDVYKRQVEDNSFGTHEFFELCRQLGCKTYVNGNVGSGTVQEMSEWVEYMTFEGVSPMADLRKKNGHEKAWKVDYFGVGNENWGCGGNMTPEYYGNLYRRYQTFVRDYDGNKKIRKIACGANSDDYEWTQEVMKACFRRISPQQHGMMDGLSLHYYTVPETWDHKGSATEFAEKDWYKTMKKTMYMEELIRRHSAIMDQYDPDKKVGMIVDEWGTWYDVEPGTNPGFLYQQNTIRDAIVAA
;
A
#
# COMPACT_ATOMS: atom_id res chain seq x y z
N ALA A 1 3.94 4.79 -9.04
CA ALA A 1 3.19 3.73 -9.72
C ALA A 1 1.68 3.92 -9.71
N SER A 2 1.10 4.81 -8.93
CA SER A 2 -0.32 5.16 -9.01
C SER A 2 -0.64 6.20 -10.08
N SER A 3 0.35 6.73 -10.77
CA SER A 3 0.22 7.86 -11.67
C SER A 3 -0.67 7.58 -12.89
N ALA A 4 -0.51 6.44 -13.56
CA ALA A 4 -1.20 6.19 -14.83
C ALA A 4 -2.74 6.20 -14.74
N ALA A 5 -3.33 5.54 -13.73
CA ALA A 5 -4.78 5.59 -13.51
C ALA A 5 -5.25 6.98 -13.07
N SER A 6 -4.45 7.64 -12.22
CA SER A 6 -4.68 9.01 -11.75
C SER A 6 -4.67 10.02 -12.90
N ASP A 7 -3.74 9.89 -13.86
CA ASP A 7 -3.58 10.79 -15.00
C ASP A 7 -4.76 10.75 -15.96
N VAL A 8 -5.31 9.57 -16.22
CA VAL A 8 -6.48 9.42 -17.08
C VAL A 8 -7.70 10.18 -16.54
N TYR A 9 -7.92 10.13 -15.24
CA TYR A 9 -9.06 10.80 -14.59
C TYR A 9 -8.81 12.28 -14.34
N LYS A 10 -7.61 12.65 -13.96
CA LYS A 10 -7.24 14.04 -13.65
C LYS A 10 -7.06 14.91 -14.88
N ARG A 11 -6.82 14.31 -16.06
CA ARG A 11 -6.47 15.02 -17.31
C ARG A 11 -5.29 15.97 -17.14
N GLN A 12 -4.32 15.59 -16.32
CA GLN A 12 -3.09 16.32 -16.10
C GLN A 12 -1.89 15.55 -16.67
N VAL A 13 -0.81 16.26 -16.92
CA VAL A 13 0.45 15.67 -17.36
C VAL A 13 1.30 15.41 -16.13
N GLU A 14 1.77 14.17 -15.97
CA GLU A 14 2.79 13.78 -15.01
C GLU A 14 4.13 13.79 -15.72
N ASP A 15 5.07 14.58 -15.24
CA ASP A 15 6.41 14.66 -15.80
C ASP A 15 7.39 13.60 -15.26
N ASN A 16 6.92 12.81 -14.27
CA ASN A 16 7.70 11.79 -13.57
C ASN A 16 9.01 12.32 -12.97
N SER A 17 9.05 13.60 -12.60
CA SER A 17 10.21 14.23 -12.00
C SER A 17 10.52 13.77 -10.58
N PHE A 18 9.57 13.09 -9.92
CA PHE A 18 9.74 12.49 -8.61
C PHE A 18 9.75 10.96 -8.75
N GLY A 19 10.94 10.37 -8.83
CA GLY A 19 11.14 8.93 -9.00
C GLY A 19 11.82 8.27 -7.80
N THR A 20 12.49 7.17 -8.05
CA THR A 20 13.17 6.36 -7.03
C THR A 20 14.21 7.17 -6.26
N HIS A 21 15.05 7.93 -6.94
CA HIS A 21 16.13 8.72 -6.32
C HIS A 21 15.58 9.81 -5.41
N GLU A 22 14.60 10.56 -5.89
CA GLU A 22 13.96 11.66 -5.19
C GLU A 22 13.22 11.16 -3.95
N PHE A 23 12.55 10.01 -4.06
CA PHE A 23 11.87 9.37 -2.93
C PHE A 23 12.85 8.99 -1.80
N PHE A 24 13.94 8.31 -2.13
CA PHE A 24 14.93 7.94 -1.12
C PHE A 24 15.64 9.16 -0.52
N GLU A 25 15.88 10.21 -1.31
CA GLU A 25 16.44 11.46 -0.80
C GLU A 25 15.46 12.16 0.16
N LEU A 26 14.16 12.19 -0.15
CA LEU A 26 13.14 12.72 0.73
C LEU A 26 13.11 11.93 2.07
N CYS A 27 13.10 10.60 2.01
CA CYS A 27 13.13 9.76 3.20
C CYS A 27 14.39 10.02 4.06
N ARG A 28 15.54 10.22 3.40
CA ARG A 28 16.79 10.56 4.08
C ARG A 28 16.70 11.90 4.80
N GLN A 29 16.15 12.93 4.15
CA GLN A 29 15.99 14.27 4.75
C GLN A 29 15.03 14.24 5.94
N LEU A 30 13.94 13.49 5.83
CA LEU A 30 12.95 13.36 6.90
C LEU A 30 13.38 12.41 8.03
N GLY A 31 14.44 11.62 7.82
CA GLY A 31 14.89 10.61 8.78
C GLY A 31 13.88 9.48 8.99
N CYS A 32 13.00 9.23 8.02
CA CYS A 32 11.97 8.19 8.11
C CYS A 32 12.40 6.88 7.45
N LYS A 33 11.66 5.79 7.73
CA LYS A 33 11.82 4.52 7.04
C LYS A 33 11.20 4.59 5.65
N THR A 34 11.67 3.71 4.79
CA THR A 34 11.20 3.61 3.41
C THR A 34 10.13 2.54 3.26
N TYR A 35 9.04 2.88 2.57
CA TYR A 35 8.01 1.94 2.15
C TYR A 35 7.72 2.18 0.66
N VAL A 36 8.04 1.21 -0.18
CA VAL A 36 7.82 1.25 -1.64
C VAL A 36 6.89 0.12 -2.05
N ASN A 37 6.09 0.33 -3.09
CA ASN A 37 5.13 -0.64 -3.58
C ASN A 37 5.46 -1.10 -5.00
N GLY A 38 5.48 -2.42 -5.20
CA GLY A 38 5.64 -3.04 -6.51
C GLY A 38 4.30 -3.27 -7.20
N ASN A 39 4.28 -3.09 -8.50
CA ASN A 39 3.09 -3.26 -9.32
C ASN A 39 2.83 -4.74 -9.63
N VAL A 40 1.76 -5.31 -9.08
CA VAL A 40 1.30 -6.68 -9.35
C VAL A 40 0.18 -6.70 -10.39
N GLY A 41 -0.52 -5.58 -10.58
CA GLY A 41 -1.66 -5.49 -11.50
C GLY A 41 -1.28 -5.59 -12.98
N SER A 42 -0.33 -4.79 -13.41
CA SER A 42 0.14 -4.73 -14.81
C SER A 42 1.64 -4.97 -14.97
N GLY A 43 2.42 -4.94 -13.89
CA GLY A 43 3.85 -5.22 -13.92
C GLY A 43 4.16 -6.70 -13.95
N THR A 44 5.39 -7.02 -14.29
CA THR A 44 5.90 -8.39 -14.29
C THR A 44 6.73 -8.71 -13.06
N VAL A 45 6.89 -9.99 -12.74
CA VAL A 45 7.81 -10.45 -11.69
C VAL A 45 9.25 -9.99 -11.95
N GLN A 46 9.64 -9.97 -13.22
CA GLN A 46 10.98 -9.53 -13.63
C GLN A 46 11.18 -8.06 -13.32
N GLU A 47 10.28 -7.19 -13.74
CA GLU A 47 10.37 -5.74 -13.45
C GLU A 47 10.44 -5.46 -11.95
N MET A 48 9.65 -6.15 -11.15
CA MET A 48 9.69 -6.01 -9.69
C MET A 48 11.05 -6.47 -9.13
N SER A 49 11.55 -7.61 -9.57
CA SER A 49 12.85 -8.15 -9.14
C SER A 49 14.00 -7.23 -9.53
N GLU A 50 14.00 -6.72 -10.75
CA GLU A 50 15.00 -5.79 -11.26
C GLU A 50 14.97 -4.45 -10.51
N TRP A 51 13.78 -3.95 -10.17
CA TRP A 51 13.67 -2.72 -9.37
C TRP A 51 14.19 -2.91 -7.95
N VAL A 52 13.93 -4.05 -7.30
CA VAL A 52 14.50 -4.38 -5.99
C VAL A 52 16.02 -4.47 -6.07
N GLU A 53 16.57 -5.11 -7.11
CA GLU A 53 18.00 -5.19 -7.35
C GLU A 53 18.62 -3.80 -7.59
N TYR A 54 17.99 -2.98 -8.41
CA TYR A 54 18.39 -1.59 -8.65
C TYR A 54 18.51 -0.80 -7.35
N MET A 55 17.53 -0.92 -6.47
CA MET A 55 17.51 -0.18 -5.21
C MET A 55 18.52 -0.71 -4.19
N THR A 56 18.69 -2.01 -4.09
CA THR A 56 19.28 -2.63 -2.88
C THR A 56 20.57 -3.40 -3.09
N PHE A 57 20.97 -3.71 -4.32
CA PHE A 57 22.17 -4.50 -4.56
C PHE A 57 23.44 -3.61 -4.70
N GLU A 58 24.42 -3.84 -3.81
CA GLU A 58 25.72 -3.14 -3.81
C GLU A 58 26.74 -3.75 -4.79
N GLY A 59 26.53 -4.99 -5.23
CA GLY A 59 27.47 -5.74 -6.06
C GLY A 59 27.55 -5.27 -7.52
N VAL A 60 28.01 -6.16 -8.37
CA VAL A 60 28.12 -5.96 -9.83
C VAL A 60 26.96 -6.68 -10.51
N SER A 61 26.09 -5.93 -11.13
CA SER A 61 24.97 -6.45 -11.93
C SER A 61 24.43 -5.35 -12.86
N PRO A 62 23.66 -5.71 -13.91
CA PRO A 62 23.10 -4.72 -14.82
C PRO A 62 22.27 -3.62 -14.11
N MET A 63 21.50 -3.98 -13.08
CA MET A 63 20.65 -3.03 -12.37
C MET A 63 21.43 -2.17 -11.38
N ALA A 64 22.43 -2.74 -10.69
CA ALA A 64 23.34 -1.96 -9.85
C ALA A 64 24.18 -0.98 -10.68
N ASP A 65 24.65 -1.40 -11.84
CA ASP A 65 25.41 -0.54 -12.75
C ASP A 65 24.52 0.56 -13.36
N LEU A 66 23.26 0.25 -13.65
CA LEU A 66 22.28 1.26 -14.10
C LEU A 66 22.04 2.31 -13.00
N ARG A 67 21.88 1.91 -11.72
CA ARG A 67 21.78 2.87 -10.61
C ARG A 67 22.97 3.81 -10.55
N LYS A 68 24.18 3.26 -10.63
CA LYS A 68 25.43 4.05 -10.63
C LYS A 68 25.50 5.00 -11.80
N LYS A 69 25.16 4.53 -12.99
CA LYS A 69 25.05 5.36 -14.20
C LYS A 69 24.04 6.50 -14.05
N ASN A 70 22.96 6.25 -13.34
CA ASN A 70 21.94 7.26 -13.02
C ASN A 70 22.36 8.20 -11.85
N GLY A 71 23.61 8.11 -11.38
CA GLY A 71 24.20 9.06 -10.43
C GLY A 71 24.13 8.64 -8.96
N HIS A 72 23.74 7.40 -8.64
CA HIS A 72 23.72 6.94 -7.26
C HIS A 72 24.60 5.69 -7.06
N GLU A 73 25.78 5.91 -6.48
CA GLU A 73 26.80 4.86 -6.34
C GLU A 73 26.37 3.75 -5.37
N LYS A 74 25.89 4.12 -4.18
CA LYS A 74 25.53 3.17 -3.12
C LYS A 74 24.09 2.68 -3.24
N ALA A 75 23.83 1.45 -2.81
CA ALA A 75 22.47 0.96 -2.67
C ALA A 75 21.74 1.63 -1.50
N TRP A 76 20.44 1.78 -1.64
CA TRP A 76 19.58 2.21 -0.54
C TRP A 76 19.15 1.06 0.35
N LYS A 77 18.63 1.39 1.50
CA LYS A 77 17.91 0.46 2.36
C LYS A 77 16.42 0.59 2.07
N VAL A 78 15.77 -0.52 1.72
CA VAL A 78 14.31 -0.63 1.67
C VAL A 78 13.85 -1.29 2.97
N ASP A 79 13.09 -0.58 3.78
CA ASP A 79 12.59 -1.12 5.05
C ASP A 79 11.35 -1.97 4.85
N TYR A 80 10.42 -1.52 4.02
CA TYR A 80 9.16 -2.19 3.70
C TYR A 80 8.93 -2.20 2.19
N PHE A 81 8.44 -3.32 1.70
CA PHE A 81 8.08 -3.48 0.29
C PHE A 81 6.69 -4.07 0.17
N GLY A 82 5.75 -3.26 -0.32
CA GLY A 82 4.41 -3.69 -0.68
C GLY A 82 4.41 -4.48 -1.97
N VAL A 83 3.83 -5.67 -1.94
CA VAL A 83 3.66 -6.52 -3.12
C VAL A 83 2.23 -6.36 -3.64
N GLY A 84 2.02 -5.33 -4.43
CA GLY A 84 0.72 -4.89 -4.90
C GLY A 84 0.07 -3.84 -4.01
N ASN A 85 -0.98 -3.23 -4.52
CA ASN A 85 -1.81 -2.23 -3.85
C ASN A 85 -3.22 -2.31 -4.43
N GLU A 86 -4.25 -2.34 -3.56
CA GLU A 86 -5.67 -2.38 -3.94
C GLU A 86 -6.00 -3.39 -5.05
N ASN A 87 -5.40 -4.58 -4.98
CA ASN A 87 -5.53 -5.58 -6.03
C ASN A 87 -6.96 -6.11 -6.20
N TRP A 88 -7.82 -5.91 -5.20
CA TRP A 88 -9.27 -6.14 -5.25
C TRP A 88 -10.01 -5.11 -6.14
N GLY A 89 -9.42 -3.96 -6.39
CA GLY A 89 -9.99 -2.85 -7.17
C GLY A 89 -9.05 -2.37 -8.27
N CYS A 90 -8.62 -1.12 -8.21
CA CYS A 90 -7.80 -0.47 -9.25
C CYS A 90 -6.43 -1.15 -9.47
N GLY A 91 -5.93 -1.90 -8.51
CA GLY A 91 -4.69 -2.66 -8.62
C GLY A 91 -4.81 -3.99 -9.37
N GLY A 92 -5.94 -4.28 -10.05
CA GLY A 92 -6.04 -5.46 -10.90
C GLY A 92 -7.37 -6.21 -10.90
N ASN A 93 -8.36 -5.76 -10.10
CA ASN A 93 -9.70 -6.37 -10.02
C ASN A 93 -9.65 -7.88 -9.79
N MET A 94 -8.88 -8.31 -8.80
CA MET A 94 -8.57 -9.71 -8.51
C MET A 94 -9.49 -10.28 -7.43
N THR A 95 -9.69 -11.60 -7.45
CA THR A 95 -10.19 -12.32 -6.27
C THR A 95 -9.08 -12.51 -5.25
N PRO A 96 -9.41 -12.68 -3.95
CA PRO A 96 -8.38 -12.83 -2.91
C PRO A 96 -7.50 -14.08 -3.09
N GLU A 97 -8.05 -15.17 -3.60
CA GLU A 97 -7.28 -16.39 -3.86
C GLU A 97 -6.29 -16.18 -5.02
N TYR A 98 -6.72 -15.49 -6.08
CA TYR A 98 -5.86 -15.19 -7.22
C TYR A 98 -4.71 -14.28 -6.80
N TYR A 99 -5.03 -13.20 -6.06
CA TYR A 99 -4.01 -12.31 -5.51
C TYR A 99 -3.06 -13.08 -4.57
N GLY A 100 -3.57 -13.87 -3.65
CA GLY A 100 -2.74 -14.66 -2.73
C GLY A 100 -1.74 -15.57 -3.44
N ASN A 101 -2.15 -16.19 -4.57
CA ASN A 101 -1.25 -17.00 -5.41
C ASN A 101 -0.22 -16.13 -6.15
N LEU A 102 -0.63 -14.96 -6.66
CA LEU A 102 0.31 -14.01 -7.27
C LEU A 102 1.29 -13.45 -6.24
N TYR A 103 0.81 -13.07 -5.05
CA TYR A 103 1.67 -12.63 -3.95
C TYR A 103 2.77 -13.64 -3.66
N ARG A 104 2.43 -14.93 -3.51
CA ARG A 104 3.39 -16.02 -3.29
C ARG A 104 4.48 -16.05 -4.35
N ARG A 105 4.11 -15.85 -5.60
CA ARG A 105 5.04 -15.81 -6.72
C ARG A 105 5.92 -14.57 -6.69
N TYR A 106 5.34 -13.38 -6.58
CA TYR A 106 6.06 -12.12 -6.64
C TYR A 106 6.99 -11.93 -5.44
N GLN A 107 6.53 -12.22 -4.22
CA GLN A 107 7.34 -12.08 -3.02
C GLN A 107 8.61 -12.95 -3.02
N THR A 108 8.59 -14.06 -3.76
CA THR A 108 9.75 -14.95 -3.90
C THR A 108 10.93 -14.24 -4.58
N PHE A 109 10.65 -13.29 -5.45
CA PHE A 109 11.64 -12.53 -6.22
C PHE A 109 11.96 -11.15 -5.60
N VAL A 110 11.30 -10.76 -4.54
CA VAL A 110 11.73 -9.65 -3.68
C VAL A 110 12.81 -10.20 -2.75
N ARG A 111 14.07 -10.03 -3.15
CA ARG A 111 15.23 -10.65 -2.50
C ARG A 111 15.94 -9.70 -1.56
N ASP A 112 16.42 -10.21 -0.45
CA ASP A 112 17.37 -9.52 0.40
C ASP A 112 18.79 -9.69 -0.19
N TYR A 113 19.29 -8.67 -0.89
CA TYR A 113 20.64 -8.68 -1.45
C TYR A 113 21.71 -8.38 -0.40
N ASP A 114 21.35 -7.73 0.69
CA ASP A 114 22.21 -7.51 1.85
C ASP A 114 21.58 -8.21 3.06
N GLY A 115 22.21 -9.29 3.52
CA GLY A 115 21.72 -10.08 4.64
C GLY A 115 21.52 -9.33 5.96
N ASN A 116 22.09 -8.12 6.09
CA ASN A 116 21.90 -7.25 7.25
C ASN A 116 20.75 -6.25 7.10
N LYS A 117 20.14 -6.19 5.91
CA LYS A 117 19.10 -5.22 5.58
C LYS A 117 17.84 -5.93 5.06
N LYS A 118 17.26 -6.80 5.89
CA LYS A 118 16.04 -7.53 5.52
C LYS A 118 14.93 -6.58 5.08
N ILE A 119 14.38 -6.83 3.90
CA ILE A 119 13.17 -6.18 3.37
C ILE A 119 11.96 -6.84 4.01
N ARG A 120 11.10 -6.05 4.67
CA ARG A 120 9.82 -6.53 5.17
C ARG A 120 8.77 -6.51 4.08
N LYS A 121 8.18 -7.66 3.79
CA LYS A 121 7.22 -7.83 2.70
C LYS A 121 5.80 -7.64 3.20
N ILE A 122 5.09 -6.72 2.58
CA ILE A 122 3.71 -6.38 2.93
C ILE A 122 2.80 -6.88 1.82
N ALA A 123 1.83 -7.72 2.17
CA ALA A 123 0.80 -8.16 1.23
C ALA A 123 -0.33 -7.13 1.17
N CYS A 124 -0.95 -6.99 -0.01
CA CYS A 124 -2.14 -6.18 -0.18
C CYS A 124 -3.30 -6.77 0.63
N GLY A 125 -3.77 -6.03 1.61
CA GLY A 125 -4.88 -6.41 2.47
C GLY A 125 -6.20 -5.82 2.02
N ALA A 126 -7.17 -5.87 2.92
CA ALA A 126 -8.57 -5.59 2.65
C ALA A 126 -8.89 -4.10 2.50
N ASN A 127 -9.97 -3.82 1.80
CA ASN A 127 -10.69 -2.56 1.88
C ASN A 127 -11.76 -2.65 2.97
N SER A 128 -11.66 -1.78 3.99
CA SER A 128 -12.64 -1.69 5.07
C SER A 128 -12.95 -3.07 5.67
N ASP A 129 -14.21 -3.48 5.70
CA ASP A 129 -14.71 -4.71 6.32
C ASP A 129 -14.78 -5.92 5.36
N ASP A 130 -13.99 -5.93 4.32
CA ASP A 130 -13.82 -7.14 3.50
C ASP A 130 -12.98 -8.19 4.24
N TYR A 131 -13.62 -8.82 5.20
CA TYR A 131 -13.00 -9.87 6.03
C TYR A 131 -12.70 -11.14 5.23
N GLU A 132 -13.44 -11.38 4.15
CA GLU A 132 -13.20 -12.49 3.24
C GLU A 132 -11.86 -12.34 2.51
N TRP A 133 -11.54 -11.13 2.06
CA TRP A 133 -10.23 -10.84 1.48
C TRP A 133 -9.09 -11.21 2.44
N THR A 134 -9.16 -10.75 3.67
CA THR A 134 -8.14 -11.06 4.70
C THR A 134 -8.03 -12.57 4.92
N GLN A 135 -9.16 -13.26 5.09
CA GLN A 135 -9.18 -14.69 5.33
C GLN A 135 -8.56 -15.48 4.18
N GLU A 136 -8.97 -15.22 2.94
CA GLU A 136 -8.51 -16.01 1.80
C GLU A 136 -7.05 -15.69 1.42
N VAL A 137 -6.60 -14.45 1.55
CA VAL A 137 -5.19 -14.10 1.36
C VAL A 137 -4.31 -14.79 2.41
N MET A 138 -4.67 -14.73 3.70
CA MET A 138 -3.95 -15.43 4.75
C MET A 138 -3.92 -16.93 4.50
N LYS A 139 -5.04 -17.54 4.20
CA LYS A 139 -5.16 -18.97 3.88
C LYS A 139 -4.26 -19.37 2.69
N ALA A 140 -4.28 -18.61 1.60
CA ALA A 140 -3.45 -18.87 0.42
C ALA A 140 -1.95 -18.77 0.75
N CYS A 141 -1.55 -17.76 1.52
CA CYS A 141 -0.15 -17.52 1.85
C CYS A 141 0.40 -18.49 2.90
N PHE A 142 -0.40 -18.91 3.87
CA PHE A 142 0.00 -19.85 4.92
C PHE A 142 -0.18 -21.33 4.52
N ARG A 143 -0.84 -21.60 3.39
CA ARG A 143 -0.96 -22.97 2.87
C ARG A 143 0.42 -23.51 2.48
N ARG A 144 0.80 -24.63 3.08
CA ARG A 144 2.01 -25.38 2.74
C ARG A 144 1.65 -26.77 2.20
N ILE A 145 2.23 -27.13 1.08
CA ILE A 145 2.19 -28.49 0.53
C ILE A 145 3.50 -29.20 0.83
N SER A 146 4.61 -28.46 0.90
CA SER A 146 5.93 -28.97 1.26
C SER A 146 6.69 -27.91 2.12
N PRO A 147 7.75 -28.31 2.83
CA PRO A 147 8.57 -27.39 3.61
C PRO A 147 9.20 -26.24 2.80
N GLN A 148 9.40 -26.46 1.49
CA GLN A 148 9.98 -25.45 0.59
C GLN A 148 8.98 -24.42 0.12
N GLN A 149 7.69 -24.69 0.28
CA GLN A 149 6.63 -23.77 -0.14
C GLN A 149 6.32 -22.78 0.98
N HIS A 150 6.31 -21.52 0.64
CA HIS A 150 5.97 -20.44 1.58
C HIS A 150 5.35 -19.25 0.86
N GLY A 151 4.51 -18.52 1.58
CA GLY A 151 4.01 -17.20 1.19
C GLY A 151 4.45 -16.19 2.27
N MET A 152 5.77 -15.98 2.37
CA MET A 152 6.35 -15.14 3.42
C MET A 152 5.83 -13.72 3.35
N MET A 153 5.18 -13.26 4.42
CA MET A 153 4.82 -11.86 4.62
C MET A 153 5.21 -11.43 6.02
N ASP A 154 5.60 -10.17 6.15
CA ASP A 154 5.88 -9.53 7.44
C ASP A 154 4.71 -8.62 7.85
N GLY A 155 3.81 -8.33 6.92
CA GLY A 155 2.59 -7.57 7.18
C GLY A 155 1.51 -7.79 6.14
N LEU A 156 0.29 -7.46 6.53
CA LEU A 156 -0.90 -7.40 5.67
C LEU A 156 -1.50 -6.01 5.79
N SER A 157 -1.74 -5.34 4.66
CA SER A 157 -2.23 -3.97 4.66
C SER A 157 -3.73 -3.87 4.99
N LEU A 158 -4.18 -2.68 5.36
CA LEU A 158 -5.59 -2.36 5.57
C LEU A 158 -5.83 -0.93 5.10
N HIS A 159 -6.84 -0.75 4.24
CA HIS A 159 -7.31 0.55 3.78
C HIS A 159 -8.67 0.86 4.38
N TYR A 160 -8.84 2.08 4.84
CA TYR A 160 -10.14 2.58 5.29
C TYR A 160 -10.27 4.08 5.11
N TYR A 161 -11.19 4.49 4.26
CA TYR A 161 -11.58 5.89 4.12
C TYR A 161 -12.85 6.19 4.91
N THR A 162 -12.76 7.20 5.77
CA THR A 162 -13.93 7.74 6.47
C THR A 162 -14.74 8.61 5.51
N VAL A 163 -15.90 8.10 5.14
CA VAL A 163 -16.89 8.80 4.32
C VAL A 163 -18.07 9.17 5.21
N PRO A 164 -18.38 10.47 5.42
CA PRO A 164 -19.42 10.90 6.36
C PRO A 164 -20.81 10.32 6.07
N GLU A 165 -21.19 10.19 4.81
CA GLU A 165 -22.48 9.66 4.38
C GLU A 165 -22.34 8.30 3.66
N THR A 166 -22.38 8.28 2.35
CA THR A 166 -22.24 7.10 1.49
C THR A 166 -21.21 7.36 0.40
N TRP A 167 -20.79 6.32 -0.31
CA TRP A 167 -19.85 6.48 -1.43
C TRP A 167 -20.40 7.33 -2.58
N ASP A 168 -21.72 7.30 -2.81
CA ASP A 168 -22.38 8.08 -3.87
C ASP A 168 -22.68 9.52 -3.43
N HIS A 169 -22.65 9.77 -2.13
CA HIS A 169 -22.88 11.08 -1.53
C HIS A 169 -22.06 11.19 -0.25
N LYS A 170 -20.84 11.71 -0.40
CA LYS A 170 -19.83 11.72 0.69
C LYS A 170 -19.98 12.91 1.63
N GLY A 171 -20.67 13.95 1.18
CA GLY A 171 -20.79 15.21 1.89
C GLY A 171 -19.69 16.22 1.54
N SER A 172 -19.92 17.49 1.88
CA SER A 172 -18.99 18.57 1.58
C SER A 172 -17.76 18.56 2.50
N ALA A 173 -16.62 18.88 1.91
CA ALA A 173 -15.39 19.09 2.66
C ALA A 173 -15.38 20.40 3.46
N THR A 174 -16.10 21.42 3.00
CA THR A 174 -16.05 22.79 3.53
C THR A 174 -17.40 23.25 4.10
N GLU A 175 -18.51 22.91 3.45
CA GLU A 175 -19.87 23.31 3.85
C GLU A 175 -20.55 22.19 4.67
N PHE A 176 -20.21 22.08 5.95
CA PHE A 176 -20.76 21.04 6.83
C PHE A 176 -21.24 21.63 8.16
N ALA A 177 -22.29 21.06 8.71
CA ALA A 177 -22.82 21.41 10.01
C ALA A 177 -22.12 20.64 11.13
N GLU A 178 -22.32 21.08 12.39
CA GLU A 178 -21.77 20.43 13.58
C GLU A 178 -22.13 18.93 13.65
N LYS A 179 -23.35 18.56 13.26
CA LYS A 179 -23.78 17.14 13.20
C LYS A 179 -22.91 16.29 12.25
N ASP A 180 -22.46 16.89 11.13
CA ASP A 180 -21.65 16.18 10.12
C ASP A 180 -20.22 16.01 10.62
N TRP A 181 -19.72 16.95 11.42
CA TRP A 181 -18.47 16.79 12.16
C TRP A 181 -18.52 15.56 13.07
N TYR A 182 -19.50 15.50 13.96
CA TYR A 182 -19.63 14.37 14.90
C TYR A 182 -19.86 13.04 14.19
N LYS A 183 -20.59 13.05 13.08
CA LYS A 183 -20.81 11.87 12.25
C LYS A 183 -19.50 11.35 11.65
N THR A 184 -18.66 12.27 11.15
CA THR A 184 -17.32 11.92 10.64
C THR A 184 -16.46 11.28 11.74
N MET A 185 -16.37 11.92 12.92
CA MET A 185 -15.61 11.38 14.03
C MET A 185 -16.11 9.99 14.47
N LYS A 186 -17.43 9.81 14.57
CA LYS A 186 -18.00 8.52 14.93
C LYS A 186 -17.67 7.42 13.92
N LYS A 187 -17.69 7.75 12.62
CA LYS A 187 -17.33 6.77 11.57
C LYS A 187 -15.84 6.45 11.56
N THR A 188 -14.98 7.40 11.88
CA THR A 188 -13.55 7.18 12.02
C THR A 188 -13.22 6.14 13.08
N MET A 189 -13.96 6.12 14.19
CA MET A 189 -13.80 5.12 15.26
C MET A 189 -14.07 3.67 14.80
N TYR A 190 -14.65 3.48 13.63
CA TYR A 190 -14.82 2.15 13.04
C TYR A 190 -13.47 1.46 12.73
N MET A 191 -12.40 2.23 12.57
CA MET A 191 -11.04 1.70 12.39
C MET A 191 -10.65 0.72 13.52
N GLU A 192 -11.02 1.01 14.76
CA GLU A 192 -10.74 0.10 15.90
C GLU A 192 -11.39 -1.27 15.70
N GLU A 193 -12.66 -1.29 15.28
CA GLU A 193 -13.38 -2.53 14.99
C GLU A 193 -12.74 -3.29 13.82
N LEU A 194 -12.35 -2.59 12.75
CA LEU A 194 -11.68 -3.18 11.61
C LEU A 194 -10.36 -3.83 12.01
N ILE A 195 -9.50 -3.11 12.73
CA ILE A 195 -8.23 -3.65 13.22
C ILE A 195 -8.46 -4.89 14.07
N ARG A 196 -9.39 -4.83 15.02
CA ARG A 196 -9.70 -5.94 15.92
C ARG A 196 -10.16 -7.19 15.16
N ARG A 197 -11.06 -7.03 14.19
CA ARG A 197 -11.65 -8.17 13.46
C ARG A 197 -10.69 -8.77 12.45
N HIS A 198 -9.98 -7.94 11.66
CA HIS A 198 -8.94 -8.42 10.75
C HIS A 198 -7.82 -9.12 11.51
N SER A 199 -7.36 -8.55 12.63
CA SER A 199 -6.34 -9.20 13.48
C SER A 199 -6.80 -10.56 14.00
N ALA A 200 -8.06 -10.68 14.40
CA ALA A 200 -8.62 -11.96 14.88
C ALA A 200 -8.66 -13.03 13.76
N ILE A 201 -8.84 -12.62 12.51
CA ILE A 201 -8.73 -13.53 11.36
C ILE A 201 -7.27 -13.91 11.12
N MET A 202 -6.37 -12.93 11.13
CA MET A 202 -4.92 -13.18 10.95
C MET A 202 -4.37 -14.15 12.00
N ASP A 203 -4.77 -14.00 13.26
CA ASP A 203 -4.37 -14.86 14.38
C ASP A 203 -4.72 -16.35 14.17
N GLN A 204 -5.74 -16.66 13.36
CA GLN A 204 -6.10 -18.05 13.03
C GLN A 204 -5.03 -18.75 12.16
N TYR A 205 -4.31 -17.97 11.33
CA TYR A 205 -3.27 -18.47 10.44
C TYR A 205 -1.86 -18.22 10.96
N ASP A 206 -1.70 -17.22 11.81
CA ASP A 206 -0.44 -16.81 12.43
C ASP A 206 -0.61 -16.66 13.96
N PRO A 207 -0.75 -17.76 14.70
CA PRO A 207 -0.96 -17.71 16.14
C PRO A 207 0.22 -17.10 16.91
N ASP A 208 1.41 -17.10 16.31
CA ASP A 208 2.61 -16.46 16.87
C ASP A 208 2.64 -14.94 16.66
N LYS A 209 1.68 -14.38 15.94
CA LYS A 209 1.55 -12.95 15.65
C LYS A 209 2.79 -12.31 15.03
N LYS A 210 3.39 -13.00 14.08
CA LYS A 210 4.60 -12.55 13.36
C LYS A 210 4.26 -11.59 12.22
N VAL A 211 3.04 -11.68 11.69
CA VAL A 211 2.53 -10.81 10.63
C VAL A 211 1.87 -9.59 11.27
N GLY A 212 2.43 -8.40 11.01
CA GLY A 212 1.84 -7.14 11.46
C GLY A 212 0.67 -6.71 10.58
N MET A 213 -0.28 -5.98 11.17
CA MET A 213 -1.24 -5.21 10.40
C MET A 213 -0.63 -3.85 10.06
N ILE A 214 -0.76 -3.45 8.81
CA ILE A 214 -0.22 -2.19 8.29
C ILE A 214 -1.39 -1.36 7.76
N VAL A 215 -1.80 -0.36 8.52
CA VAL A 215 -2.74 0.64 8.00
C VAL A 215 -1.93 1.62 7.17
N ASP A 216 -1.91 1.43 5.86
CA ASP A 216 -1.07 2.18 4.93
C ASP A 216 -1.86 3.14 4.03
N GLU A 217 -3.20 3.09 4.11
CA GLU A 217 -4.06 4.05 3.43
C GLU A 217 -5.32 4.32 4.26
N TRP A 218 -5.47 5.58 4.71
CA TRP A 218 -6.61 6.01 5.52
C TRP A 218 -6.83 7.52 5.38
N GLY A 219 -7.96 7.99 5.88
CA GLY A 219 -8.29 9.42 5.90
C GLY A 219 -9.74 9.68 5.58
N THR A 220 -10.04 10.93 5.19
CA THR A 220 -11.38 11.35 4.76
C THR A 220 -11.48 11.43 3.25
N TRP A 221 -12.70 11.27 2.75
CA TRP A 221 -13.02 11.46 1.34
C TRP A 221 -14.36 12.15 1.21
N TYR A 222 -14.41 13.24 0.43
CA TYR A 222 -15.59 14.09 0.28
C TYR A 222 -16.05 14.18 -1.17
N ASP A 223 -17.27 14.72 -1.37
CA ASP A 223 -17.76 15.04 -2.69
C ASP A 223 -16.88 16.11 -3.34
N VAL A 224 -16.75 16.01 -4.66
CA VAL A 224 -15.99 16.98 -5.46
C VAL A 224 -16.76 18.29 -5.52
N GLU A 225 -16.08 19.40 -5.28
CA GLU A 225 -16.64 20.74 -5.37
C GLU A 225 -16.24 21.40 -6.69
N PRO A 226 -17.04 22.39 -7.19
CA PRO A 226 -16.70 23.11 -8.41
C PRO A 226 -15.31 23.73 -8.34
N GLY A 227 -14.52 23.51 -9.38
CA GLY A 227 -13.16 24.04 -9.48
C GLY A 227 -12.09 23.19 -8.80
N THR A 228 -12.44 22.04 -8.20
CA THR A 228 -11.44 21.12 -7.64
C THR A 228 -10.73 20.32 -8.73
N ASN A 229 -9.46 20.01 -8.49
CA ASN A 229 -8.64 19.13 -9.31
C ASN A 229 -7.86 18.18 -8.39
N PRO A 230 -8.02 16.87 -8.53
CA PRO A 230 -8.80 16.14 -9.53
C PRO A 230 -10.32 16.17 -9.29
N GLY A 231 -11.08 15.99 -10.38
CA GLY A 231 -12.53 16.00 -10.33
C GLY A 231 -13.22 14.73 -9.80
N PHE A 232 -12.51 13.81 -9.17
CA PHE A 232 -13.07 12.59 -8.60
C PHE A 232 -12.65 12.32 -7.14
N LEU A 233 -11.59 12.96 -6.68
CA LEU A 233 -11.07 12.84 -5.33
C LEU A 233 -10.92 14.21 -4.70
N TYR A 234 -11.57 14.43 -3.55
CA TYR A 234 -11.43 15.65 -2.80
C TYR A 234 -11.22 15.35 -1.32
N GLN A 235 -10.05 15.75 -0.84
CA GLN A 235 -9.67 15.72 0.55
C GLN A 235 -9.28 17.13 0.98
N GLN A 236 -9.85 17.61 2.07
CA GLN A 236 -9.55 18.93 2.60
C GLN A 236 -8.67 18.80 3.85
N ASN A 237 -7.53 19.44 3.86
CA ASN A 237 -6.63 19.45 5.01
C ASN A 237 -7.09 20.45 6.06
N THR A 238 -8.10 20.07 6.83
CA THR A 238 -8.65 20.85 7.94
C THR A 238 -8.31 20.21 9.29
N ILE A 239 -8.66 20.88 10.40
CA ILE A 239 -8.55 20.28 11.73
C ILE A 239 -9.40 19.01 11.87
N ARG A 240 -10.56 18.97 11.20
CA ARG A 240 -11.40 17.75 11.14
C ARG A 240 -10.62 16.57 10.56
N ASP A 241 -9.95 16.79 9.44
CA ASP A 241 -9.18 15.74 8.75
C ASP A 241 -7.95 15.33 9.55
N ALA A 242 -7.30 16.29 10.21
CA ALA A 242 -6.18 15.98 11.10
C ALA A 242 -6.59 15.10 12.29
N ILE A 243 -7.77 15.34 12.87
CA ILE A 243 -8.30 14.50 13.97
C ILE A 243 -8.69 13.11 13.44
N VAL A 244 -9.25 13.02 12.23
CA VAL A 244 -9.54 11.72 11.58
C VAL A 244 -8.26 10.93 11.34
N ALA A 245 -7.18 11.60 10.95
CA ALA A 245 -5.92 10.93 10.67
C ALA A 245 -5.18 10.47 11.94
N ALA A 246 -5.40 11.16 13.06
CA ALA A 246 -4.77 10.87 14.36
C ALA A 246 -5.46 9.74 15.12
#